data_81336fd17631b14f42525947c54fe529
#
_entry.id   81336fd17631b14f42525947c54fe529
#
_cell.length_a   1.000
_cell.length_b   1.000
_cell.length_c   1.000
_cell.angle_alpha   90.00
_cell.angle_beta   90.00
_cell.angle_gamma   90.00
#
_symmetry.space_group_name_H-M   'P 1'
#
loop_
_entity.id
_entity.type
_entity.pdbx_description
1 polymer ?
#
loop_
_entity_poly.entity_id
_entity_poly.type
_entity_poly.pdbx_seq_one_letter_code
_entity_poly.pdbx_strand_id
1 'polypeptide(L)'
;MNNVQISVLDEVVSDSKNIRQVKALYRALKTKDQQLIQKILVDEPVWDVSPGFPEGEIYRGMSEVFGGFYQKLLARVHTFGAFPDRFIDGGDTVVALGQYQITKTNSGLPVLVRFSHAWGIDDTGRIKGVWQVADSAQFFAS
;
A
#
# COMPACT_ATOMS: atom_id res chain seq x y z
N MET A 1 26.63 19.19 -10.08
CA MET A 1 25.38 18.78 -10.67
C MET A 1 24.60 17.93 -9.67
N ASN A 2 23.46 18.42 -9.26
CA ASN A 2 22.67 17.72 -8.23
C ASN A 2 21.89 16.59 -8.88
N ASN A 3 22.26 15.36 -8.54
CA ASN A 3 21.45 14.21 -8.90
C ASN A 3 20.24 14.16 -7.98
N VAL A 4 19.24 14.96 -8.29
CA VAL A 4 17.96 14.86 -7.60
C VAL A 4 17.22 13.68 -8.18
N GLN A 5 17.23 12.57 -7.45
CA GLN A 5 16.35 11.46 -7.79
C GLN A 5 14.93 11.80 -7.34
N ILE A 6 14.05 11.95 -8.30
CA ILE A 6 12.63 12.10 -8.00
C ILE A 6 12.09 10.75 -7.58
N SER A 7 11.59 10.67 -6.35
CA SER A 7 10.92 9.46 -5.88
C SER A 7 9.64 9.23 -6.70
N VAL A 8 9.32 7.96 -6.98
CA VAL A 8 8.06 7.59 -7.64
C VAL A 8 6.85 8.10 -6.84
N LEU A 9 6.99 8.26 -5.53
CA LEU A 9 5.91 8.76 -4.68
C LEU A 9 5.82 10.28 -4.61
N ASP A 10 6.76 11.01 -5.21
CA ASP A 10 6.68 12.46 -5.28
C ASP A 10 5.57 12.87 -6.25
N GLU A 11 4.88 13.97 -5.92
CA GLU A 11 3.88 14.51 -6.82
C GLU A 11 4.56 15.04 -8.09
N VAL A 12 3.95 14.71 -9.23
CA VAL A 12 4.34 15.22 -10.55
C VAL A 12 3.23 16.15 -11.01
N VAL A 13 3.59 17.26 -11.67
CA VAL A 13 2.64 18.28 -12.11
C VAL A 13 1.51 17.66 -12.96
N SER A 14 1.81 16.63 -13.77
CA SER A 14 0.84 15.94 -14.60
C SER A 14 -0.01 14.91 -13.85
N ASP A 15 0.27 14.62 -12.59
CA ASP A 15 -0.52 13.67 -11.83
C ASP A 15 -1.94 14.17 -11.61
N SER A 16 -2.92 13.27 -11.75
CA SER A 16 -4.29 13.58 -11.41
C SER A 16 -4.43 13.75 -9.90
N LYS A 17 -5.51 14.39 -9.48
CA LYS A 17 -5.84 14.55 -8.05
C LYS A 17 -5.90 13.20 -7.34
N ASN A 18 -6.49 12.18 -7.97
CA ASN A 18 -6.62 10.85 -7.38
C ASN A 18 -5.27 10.16 -7.24
N ILE A 19 -4.38 10.27 -8.24
CA ILE A 19 -3.03 9.72 -8.14
C ILE A 19 -2.25 10.40 -7.02
N ARG A 20 -2.37 11.72 -6.89
CA ARG A 20 -1.72 12.47 -5.79
C ARG A 20 -2.19 11.96 -4.42
N GLN A 21 -3.48 11.70 -4.30
CA GLN A 21 -4.07 11.19 -3.06
C GLN A 21 -3.51 9.79 -2.71
N VAL A 22 -3.42 8.91 -3.69
CA VAL A 22 -2.87 7.56 -3.49
C VAL A 22 -1.38 7.61 -3.14
N LYS A 23 -0.61 8.43 -3.84
CA LYS A 23 0.81 8.64 -3.51
C LYS A 23 0.98 9.17 -2.08
N ALA A 24 0.12 10.11 -1.68
CA ALA A 24 0.14 10.64 -0.32
C ALA A 24 -0.14 9.56 0.73
N LEU A 25 -1.04 8.61 0.44
CA LEU A 25 -1.30 7.50 1.35
C LEU A 25 -0.08 6.61 1.51
N TYR A 26 0.59 6.23 0.41
CA TYR A 26 1.81 5.42 0.52
C TYR A 26 2.88 6.11 1.36
N ARG A 27 3.06 7.44 1.17
CA ARG A 27 4.02 8.20 2.00
C ARG A 27 3.61 8.19 3.47
N ALA A 28 2.33 8.40 3.74
CA ALA A 28 1.81 8.43 5.12
C ALA A 28 1.94 7.07 5.81
N LEU A 29 1.70 5.98 5.09
CA LEU A 29 1.88 4.62 5.62
C LEU A 29 3.36 4.36 5.93
N LYS A 30 4.25 4.79 5.06
CA LYS A 30 5.70 4.61 5.23
C LYS A 30 6.23 5.37 6.44
N THR A 31 5.75 6.59 6.65
CA THR A 31 6.19 7.45 7.77
C THR A 31 5.34 7.28 9.02
N LYS A 32 4.28 6.46 8.96
CA LYS A 32 3.34 6.22 10.06
C LYS A 32 2.69 7.51 10.55
N ASP A 33 2.34 8.39 9.61
CA ASP A 33 1.70 9.68 9.89
C ASP A 33 0.19 9.46 10.10
N GLN A 34 -0.20 9.25 11.35
CA GLN A 34 -1.57 8.90 11.72
C GLN A 34 -2.57 10.00 11.34
N GLN A 35 -2.20 11.26 11.51
CA GLN A 35 -3.09 12.37 11.20
C GLN A 35 -3.37 12.44 9.69
N LEU A 36 -2.34 12.27 8.88
CA LEU A 36 -2.48 12.29 7.43
C LEU A 36 -3.26 11.08 6.94
N ILE A 37 -3.01 9.89 7.49
CA ILE A 37 -3.77 8.69 7.18
C ILE A 37 -5.26 8.92 7.43
N GLN A 38 -5.63 9.52 8.56
CA GLN A 38 -7.02 9.78 8.90
C GLN A 38 -7.68 10.82 7.97
N LYS A 39 -6.89 11.73 7.42
CA LYS A 39 -7.42 12.70 6.43
C LYS A 39 -7.65 12.06 5.08
N ILE A 40 -6.79 11.14 4.68
CA ILE A 40 -6.83 10.51 3.35
C ILE A 40 -7.88 9.41 3.29
N LEU A 41 -7.97 8.58 4.32
CA LEU A 41 -8.90 7.46 4.36
C LEU A 41 -10.28 7.91 4.86
N VAL A 42 -11.32 7.24 4.37
CA VAL A 42 -12.66 7.33 4.98
C VAL A 42 -12.60 6.75 6.40
N ASP A 43 -13.65 6.99 7.19
CA ASP A 43 -13.68 6.54 8.59
C ASP A 43 -13.68 5.03 8.72
N GLU A 44 -14.32 4.32 7.78
CA GLU A 44 -14.41 2.86 7.79
C GLU A 44 -13.81 2.29 6.50
N PRO A 45 -12.47 2.34 6.34
CA PRO A 45 -11.84 1.81 5.13
C PRO A 45 -11.89 0.28 5.11
N VAL A 46 -11.83 -0.28 3.90
CA VAL A 46 -11.86 -1.75 3.72
C VAL A 46 -10.58 -2.19 3.00
N TRP A 47 -9.83 -3.09 3.62
CA TRP A 47 -8.69 -3.75 3.02
C TRP A 47 -9.10 -5.16 2.63
N ASP A 48 -9.29 -5.37 1.34
CA ASP A 48 -9.58 -6.71 0.77
C ASP A 48 -8.26 -7.32 0.34
N VAL A 49 -7.66 -8.08 1.25
CA VAL A 49 -6.35 -8.69 1.04
C VAL A 49 -6.52 -10.08 0.48
N SER A 50 -5.82 -10.36 -0.61
CA SER A 50 -5.88 -11.65 -1.31
C SER A 50 -5.75 -12.82 -0.33
N PRO A 51 -6.66 -13.82 -0.37
CA PRO A 51 -6.64 -14.93 0.58
C PRO A 51 -5.34 -15.73 0.62
N GLY A 52 -4.58 -15.75 -0.48
CA GLY A 52 -3.30 -16.44 -0.52
C GLY A 52 -2.13 -15.63 0.05
N PHE A 53 -2.32 -14.34 0.31
CA PHE A 53 -1.27 -13.49 0.91
C PHE A 53 -1.21 -13.73 2.42
N PRO A 54 -0.04 -13.54 3.07
CA PRO A 54 0.03 -13.64 4.53
C PRO A 54 -1.04 -12.78 5.20
N GLU A 55 -1.82 -13.36 6.10
CA GLU A 55 -2.95 -12.71 6.78
C GLU A 55 -4.06 -12.27 5.83
N GLY A 56 -4.19 -12.92 4.65
CA GLY A 56 -5.18 -12.56 3.63
C GLY A 56 -6.60 -12.77 4.11
N GLU A 57 -7.36 -11.67 4.23
CA GLU A 57 -8.76 -11.58 4.66
C GLU A 57 -9.30 -10.23 4.25
N ILE A 58 -10.59 -10.02 4.46
CA ILE A 58 -11.19 -8.69 4.35
C ILE A 58 -11.20 -8.05 5.73
N TYR A 59 -10.55 -6.89 5.84
CA TYR A 59 -10.44 -6.10 7.07
C TYR A 59 -11.30 -4.85 6.92
N ARG A 60 -12.18 -4.58 7.89
CA ARG A 60 -13.14 -3.49 7.83
C ARG A 60 -12.91 -2.52 8.98
N GLY A 61 -12.68 -1.25 8.65
CA GLY A 61 -12.44 -0.19 9.62
C GLY A 61 -10.99 -0.05 10.03
N MET A 62 -10.66 1.11 10.59
CA MET A 62 -9.29 1.46 10.98
C MET A 62 -8.70 0.45 11.96
N SER A 63 -9.49 0.00 12.93
CA SER A 63 -9.02 -0.92 13.96
C SER A 63 -8.60 -2.27 13.36
N GLU A 64 -9.42 -2.84 12.46
CA GLU A 64 -9.09 -4.10 11.82
C GLU A 64 -7.93 -3.96 10.84
N VAL A 65 -7.88 -2.87 10.08
CA VAL A 65 -6.81 -2.65 9.10
C VAL A 65 -5.46 -2.49 9.80
N PHE A 66 -5.36 -1.59 10.76
CA PHE A 66 -4.08 -1.25 11.39
C PHE A 66 -3.77 -2.14 12.60
N GLY A 67 -4.75 -2.39 13.46
CA GLY A 67 -4.57 -3.26 14.61
C GLY A 67 -4.68 -4.75 14.30
N GLY A 68 -5.33 -5.09 13.19
CA GLY A 68 -5.45 -6.46 12.71
C GLY A 68 -4.41 -6.78 11.65
N PHE A 69 -4.67 -6.38 10.41
CA PHE A 69 -3.84 -6.80 9.27
C PHE A 69 -2.37 -6.41 9.42
N TYR A 70 -2.09 -5.09 9.53
CA TYR A 70 -0.69 -4.63 9.59
C TYR A 70 0.04 -5.13 10.81
N GLN A 71 -0.60 -5.16 11.97
CA GLN A 71 0.03 -5.65 13.19
C GLN A 71 0.43 -7.12 13.05
N LYS A 72 -0.46 -7.96 12.52
CA LYS A 72 -0.18 -9.38 12.32
C LYS A 72 0.89 -9.60 11.25
N LEU A 73 0.79 -8.88 10.14
CA LEU A 73 1.74 -9.00 9.03
C LEU A 73 3.15 -8.61 9.50
N LEU A 74 3.28 -7.47 10.17
CA LEU A 74 4.57 -6.97 10.62
C LEU A 74 5.18 -7.86 11.72
N ALA A 75 4.37 -8.60 12.45
CA ALA A 75 4.87 -9.57 13.43
C ALA A 75 5.49 -10.81 12.78
N ARG A 76 5.17 -11.08 11.51
CA ARG A 76 5.67 -12.26 10.78
C ARG A 76 6.98 -12.02 10.04
N VAL A 77 7.39 -10.77 9.91
CA VAL A 77 8.55 -10.41 9.08
C VAL A 77 9.46 -9.45 9.84
N HIS A 78 10.70 -9.36 9.39
CA HIS A 78 11.65 -8.40 9.95
C HIS A 78 11.43 -7.01 9.37
N THR A 79 11.30 -6.91 8.04
CA THR A 79 10.97 -5.65 7.37
C THR A 79 9.91 -5.88 6.31
N PHE A 80 9.11 -4.86 6.07
CA PHE A 80 8.08 -4.87 5.04
C PHE A 80 7.96 -3.47 4.46
N GLY A 81 8.04 -3.37 3.13
CA GLY A 81 7.83 -2.09 2.44
C GLY A 81 7.11 -2.30 1.13
N ALA A 82 6.20 -1.39 0.79
CA ALA A 82 5.51 -1.37 -0.48
C ALA A 82 6.16 -0.32 -1.38
N PHE A 83 6.56 -0.73 -2.58
CA PHE A 83 7.25 0.13 -3.54
C PHE A 83 6.49 0.15 -4.86
N PRO A 84 5.40 0.94 -4.97
CA PRO A 84 4.70 1.11 -6.23
C PRO A 84 5.56 1.88 -7.21
N ASP A 85 5.49 1.53 -8.49
CA ASP A 85 6.27 2.19 -9.54
C ASP A 85 5.39 2.69 -10.69
N ARG A 86 4.11 2.37 -10.72
CA ARG A 86 3.20 2.81 -11.78
C ARG A 86 1.79 3.01 -11.22
N PHE A 87 1.16 4.11 -11.62
CA PHE A 87 -0.18 4.49 -11.18
C PHE A 87 -1.08 4.72 -12.39
N ILE A 88 -2.27 4.16 -12.35
CA ILE A 88 -3.27 4.27 -13.41
C ILE A 88 -4.54 4.82 -12.80
N ASP A 89 -5.00 5.97 -13.28
CA ASP A 89 -6.24 6.60 -12.80
C ASP A 89 -7.41 6.10 -13.64
N GLY A 90 -8.30 5.35 -13.02
CA GLY A 90 -9.53 4.84 -13.64
C GLY A 90 -10.77 5.63 -13.25
N GLY A 91 -10.62 6.82 -12.68
CA GLY A 91 -11.74 7.66 -12.25
C GLY A 91 -12.06 7.44 -10.77
N ASP A 92 -12.88 6.46 -10.44
CA ASP A 92 -13.20 6.11 -9.06
C ASP A 92 -12.23 5.07 -8.46
N THR A 93 -11.25 4.64 -9.24
CA THR A 93 -10.28 3.63 -8.84
C THR A 93 -8.92 3.99 -9.38
N VAL A 94 -7.90 3.99 -8.52
CA VAL A 94 -6.50 4.14 -8.93
C VAL A 94 -5.80 2.80 -8.73
N VAL A 95 -5.19 2.29 -9.80
CA VAL A 95 -4.41 1.05 -9.71
C VAL A 95 -2.95 1.41 -9.54
N ALA A 96 -2.33 0.88 -8.50
CA ALA A 96 -0.90 1.00 -8.25
C ALA A 96 -0.25 -0.37 -8.47
N LEU A 97 0.76 -0.40 -9.33
CA LEU A 97 1.53 -1.59 -9.62
C LEU A 97 2.93 -1.43 -9.05
N GLY A 98 3.47 -2.48 -8.47
CA GLY A 98 4.81 -2.44 -7.91
C GLY A 98 5.18 -3.73 -7.23
N GLN A 99 6.00 -3.64 -6.19
CA GLN A 99 6.41 -4.82 -5.44
C GLN A 99 6.63 -4.49 -3.98
N TYR A 100 6.40 -5.49 -3.15
CA TYR A 100 6.85 -5.47 -1.77
C TYR A 100 8.32 -5.89 -1.71
N GLN A 101 9.06 -5.29 -0.78
CA GLN A 101 10.37 -5.77 -0.37
C GLN A 101 10.24 -6.25 1.06
N ILE A 102 10.46 -7.53 1.28
CA ILE A 102 10.19 -8.17 2.57
C ILE A 102 11.45 -8.93 3.00
N THR A 103 11.94 -8.66 4.22
CA THR A 103 12.93 -9.50 4.87
C THR A 103 12.24 -10.29 5.97
N LYS A 104 12.36 -11.62 5.93
CA LYS A 104 11.70 -12.49 6.92
C LYS A 104 12.49 -12.54 8.23
N THR A 105 13.83 -12.49 8.13
CA THR A 105 14.73 -12.49 9.28
C THR A 105 15.70 -11.32 9.18
N ASN A 106 16.34 -10.95 10.30
CA ASN A 106 17.24 -9.79 10.30
C ASN A 106 18.54 -10.01 9.49
N SER A 107 18.86 -11.26 9.16
CA SER A 107 20.02 -11.60 8.32
C SER A 107 19.63 -12.08 6.93
N GLY A 108 18.33 -12.10 6.63
CA GLY A 108 17.83 -12.59 5.36
C GLY A 108 17.96 -11.58 4.24
N LEU A 109 18.05 -12.10 3.00
CA LEU A 109 17.96 -11.26 1.82
C LEU A 109 16.51 -10.84 1.59
N PRO A 110 16.27 -9.64 1.02
CA PRO A 110 14.91 -9.22 0.68
C PRO A 110 14.26 -10.16 -0.35
N VAL A 111 13.00 -10.47 -0.11
CA VAL A 111 12.14 -11.16 -1.07
C VAL A 111 11.32 -10.09 -1.78
N LEU A 112 11.28 -10.15 -3.12
CA LEU A 112 10.50 -9.22 -3.93
C LEU A 112 9.21 -9.90 -4.35
N VAL A 113 8.07 -9.28 -4.00
CA VAL A 113 6.75 -9.85 -4.26
C VAL A 113 5.93 -8.82 -5.04
N ARG A 114 5.61 -9.10 -6.30
CA ARG A 114 4.81 -8.20 -7.13
C ARG A 114 3.41 -8.06 -6.57
N PHE A 115 2.87 -6.84 -6.67
CA PHE A 115 1.50 -6.57 -6.26
C PHE A 115 0.75 -5.71 -7.25
N SER A 116 -0.56 -5.78 -7.15
CA SER A 116 -1.49 -4.82 -7.72
C SER A 116 -2.42 -4.37 -6.59
N HIS A 117 -2.54 -3.05 -6.42
CA HIS A 117 -3.45 -2.43 -5.48
C HIS A 117 -4.47 -1.61 -6.25
N ALA A 118 -5.76 -1.94 -6.12
CA ALA A 118 -6.84 -1.14 -6.67
C ALA A 118 -7.45 -0.32 -5.55
N TRP A 119 -7.13 0.98 -5.52
CA TRP A 119 -7.58 1.92 -4.50
C TRP A 119 -8.91 2.54 -4.91
N GLY A 120 -9.96 2.34 -4.12
CA GLY A 120 -11.26 2.96 -4.37
C GLY A 120 -11.28 4.40 -3.84
N ILE A 121 -11.81 5.32 -4.64
CA ILE A 121 -11.93 6.74 -4.31
C ILE A 121 -13.41 7.07 -4.19
N ASP A 122 -13.82 7.73 -3.11
CA ASP A 122 -15.21 8.14 -2.92
C ASP A 122 -15.49 9.51 -3.55
N ASP A 123 -16.74 9.97 -3.45
CA ASP A 123 -17.17 11.22 -4.08
C ASP A 123 -16.47 12.45 -3.49
N THR A 124 -15.90 12.33 -2.29
CA THR A 124 -15.18 13.45 -1.65
C THR A 124 -13.69 13.45 -1.99
N GLY A 125 -13.20 12.44 -2.71
CA GLY A 125 -11.79 12.28 -3.03
C GLY A 125 -11.00 11.53 -1.96
N ARG A 126 -11.67 10.99 -0.93
CA ARG A 126 -11.01 10.17 0.09
C ARG A 126 -10.92 8.73 -0.38
N ILE A 127 -9.91 8.02 0.11
CA ILE A 127 -9.70 6.62 -0.23
C ILE A 127 -10.58 5.76 0.67
N LYS A 128 -11.45 4.94 0.04
CA LYS A 128 -12.37 4.08 0.77
C LYS A 128 -11.85 2.67 1.00
N GLY A 129 -10.75 2.30 0.38
CA GLY A 129 -10.15 0.99 0.60
C GLY A 129 -9.32 0.53 -0.56
N VAL A 130 -8.87 -0.72 -0.45
CA VAL A 130 -8.00 -1.35 -1.44
C VAL A 130 -8.42 -2.79 -1.67
N TRP A 131 -8.39 -3.18 -2.94
CA TRP A 131 -8.39 -4.58 -3.36
C TRP A 131 -6.96 -4.94 -3.72
N GLN A 132 -6.39 -5.90 -2.99
CA GLN A 132 -4.96 -6.23 -3.08
C GLN A 132 -4.79 -7.66 -3.59
N VAL A 133 -3.93 -7.82 -4.58
CA VAL A 133 -3.43 -9.12 -4.99
C VAL A 133 -1.91 -9.04 -5.13
N ALA A 134 -1.24 -10.12 -4.77
CA ALA A 134 0.22 -10.18 -4.84
C ALA A 134 0.67 -11.60 -5.19
N ASP A 135 1.91 -11.70 -5.65
CA ASP A 135 2.52 -13.01 -5.95
C ASP A 135 2.90 -13.70 -4.65
N SER A 136 1.90 -14.27 -3.98
CA SER A 136 2.06 -14.89 -2.67
C SER A 136 2.97 -16.12 -2.70
N ALA A 137 3.01 -16.82 -3.84
CA ALA A 137 3.90 -17.97 -4.00
C ALA A 137 5.35 -17.56 -3.79
N GLN A 138 5.75 -16.38 -4.26
CA GLN A 138 7.10 -15.86 -4.11
C GLN A 138 7.44 -15.60 -2.63
N PHE A 139 6.45 -15.12 -1.87
CA PHE A 139 6.63 -14.92 -0.42
C PHE A 139 6.92 -16.24 0.29
N PHE A 140 6.16 -17.29 -0.04
CA PHE A 140 6.27 -18.57 0.65
C PHE A 140 7.40 -19.46 0.12
N ALA A 141 7.96 -19.14 -1.05
CA ALA A 141 9.02 -19.93 -1.67
C ALA A 141 10.40 -19.75 -0.99
N SER A 142 10.57 -18.73 -0.18
CA SER A 142 11.87 -18.41 0.43
C SER A 142 12.00 -18.85 1.88
#